data_5457d55b92ac5af20369cd86ec0afd9e
#
_entry.id   5457d55b92ac5af20369cd86ec0afd9e
#
_cell.length_a   1.000
_cell.length_b   1.000
_cell.length_c   1.000
_cell.angle_alpha   90.00
_cell.angle_beta   90.00
_cell.angle_gamma   90.00
#
_symmetry.space_group_name_H-M   'P 1'
#
loop_
_entity.id
_entity.type
_entity.pdbx_description
1 polymer ?
#
loop_
_entity_poly.entity_id
_entity_poly.type
_entity_poly.pdbx_seq_one_letter_code
_entity_poly.pdbx_strand_id
1 'polypeptide(L)'
;MVRSVAKVAAQRLYARWARLPLVDAVLLESFEATSTAGDPAAIAQFLLAQTDLPIIWALREPAPTSDRVSVVRYRSASYFKALATTRYLVNNVTFPPLFTKRDDQRYLNTWHGTPLKRMGRDVDGPYSQIANTVANFECADLLLSS
;
A
#
# COMPACT_ATOMS: atom_id res chain seq x y z
N MET A 1 24.33 -15.18 -0.71
CA MET A 1 23.96 -15.45 -2.12
C MET A 1 22.46 -15.74 -2.30
N VAL A 2 21.84 -16.62 -1.50
CA VAL A 2 20.40 -17.01 -1.63
C VAL A 2 19.43 -15.84 -1.48
N ARG A 3 19.62 -14.91 -0.52
CA ARG A 3 18.74 -13.74 -0.32
C ARG A 3 18.72 -12.78 -1.53
N SER A 4 19.79 -12.70 -2.29
CA SER A 4 19.88 -11.85 -3.49
C SER A 4 19.05 -12.42 -4.64
N VAL A 5 19.10 -13.74 -4.87
CA VAL A 5 18.35 -14.42 -5.93
C VAL A 5 16.84 -14.31 -5.69
N ALA A 6 16.38 -14.56 -4.45
CA ALA A 6 14.97 -14.43 -4.10
C ALA A 6 14.44 -12.99 -4.29
N LYS A 7 15.25 -11.98 -3.92
CA LYS A 7 14.90 -10.58 -4.13
C LYS A 7 14.76 -10.24 -5.62
N VAL A 8 15.70 -10.69 -6.46
CA VAL A 8 15.65 -10.48 -7.92
C VAL A 8 14.43 -11.17 -8.53
N ALA A 9 14.12 -12.40 -8.11
CA ALA A 9 12.94 -13.12 -8.57
C ALA A 9 11.65 -12.39 -8.20
N ALA A 10 11.53 -11.91 -6.97
CA ALA A 10 10.38 -11.11 -6.51
C ALA A 10 10.22 -9.81 -7.31
N GLN A 11 11.33 -9.11 -7.58
CA GLN A 11 11.31 -7.88 -8.39
C GLN A 11 10.86 -8.16 -9.83
N ARG A 12 11.36 -9.23 -10.46
CA ARG A 12 10.93 -9.63 -11.81
C ARG A 12 9.45 -9.99 -11.87
N LEU A 13 8.97 -10.70 -10.86
CA LEU A 13 7.56 -11.07 -10.77
C LEU A 13 6.67 -9.83 -10.58
N TYR A 14 7.05 -8.92 -9.70
CA TYR A 14 6.36 -7.65 -9.50
C TYR A 14 6.33 -6.82 -10.81
N ALA A 15 7.46 -6.69 -11.49
CA ALA A 15 7.56 -5.98 -12.77
C ALA A 15 6.69 -6.63 -13.87
N ARG A 16 6.52 -7.96 -13.85
CA ARG A 16 5.58 -8.66 -14.75
C ARG A 16 4.12 -8.29 -14.44
N TRP A 17 3.73 -8.28 -13.16
CA TRP A 17 2.39 -7.86 -12.76
C TRP A 17 2.11 -6.39 -13.07
N ALA A 18 3.10 -5.53 -12.93
CA ALA A 18 2.98 -4.10 -13.24
C ALA A 18 2.73 -3.81 -14.75
N ARG A 19 2.85 -4.82 -15.63
CA ARG A 19 2.47 -4.72 -17.04
C ARG A 19 1.03 -5.13 -17.33
N LEU A 20 0.34 -5.73 -16.37
CA LEU A 20 -1.07 -6.09 -16.52
C LEU A 20 -1.95 -4.83 -16.50
N PRO A 21 -3.13 -4.86 -17.13
CA PRO A 21 -4.10 -3.79 -17.00
C PRO A 21 -4.42 -3.49 -15.54
N LEU A 22 -4.67 -2.20 -15.23
CA LEU A 22 -5.15 -1.83 -13.91
C LEU A 22 -6.59 -2.28 -13.71
N VAL A 23 -6.86 -2.72 -12.50
CA VAL A 23 -8.21 -3.04 -12.01
C VAL A 23 -8.76 -1.80 -11.31
N ASP A 24 -9.96 -1.37 -11.68
CA ASP A 24 -10.68 -0.28 -11.02
C ASP A 24 -11.21 -0.76 -9.65
N ALA A 25 -10.34 -0.76 -8.67
CA ALA A 25 -10.58 -1.15 -7.29
C ALA A 25 -9.71 -0.29 -6.36
N VAL A 26 -9.98 -0.34 -5.07
CA VAL A 26 -9.21 0.34 -4.04
C VAL A 26 -8.51 -0.68 -3.15
N LEU A 27 -7.19 -0.68 -3.12
CA LEU A 27 -6.40 -1.44 -2.15
C LEU A 27 -6.16 -0.58 -0.91
N LEU A 28 -6.59 -1.07 0.23
CA LEU A 28 -6.46 -0.43 1.53
C LEU A 28 -5.52 -1.24 2.43
N GLU A 29 -4.61 -0.54 3.08
CA GLU A 29 -3.73 -1.10 4.10
C GLU A 29 -3.69 -0.15 5.30
N SER A 30 -3.91 -0.67 6.51
CA SER A 30 -3.87 0.12 7.72
C SER A 30 -2.92 -0.49 8.74
N PHE A 31 -2.04 0.36 9.30
CA PHE A 31 -1.05 -0.01 10.32
C PHE A 31 -0.26 -1.28 9.95
N GLU A 32 0.35 -1.29 8.75
CA GLU A 32 1.06 -2.46 8.19
C GLU A 32 0.20 -3.73 8.15
N ALA A 33 -1.07 -3.59 7.75
CA ALA A 33 -2.05 -4.67 7.61
C ALA A 33 -2.42 -5.37 8.93
N THR A 34 -2.24 -4.71 10.09
CA THR A 34 -2.61 -5.27 11.38
C THR A 34 -4.06 -5.04 11.75
N SER A 35 -4.75 -4.11 11.08
CA SER A 35 -6.14 -3.77 11.38
C SER A 35 -6.87 -3.16 10.18
N THR A 36 -8.19 -3.00 10.31
CA THR A 36 -9.05 -2.23 9.42
C THR A 36 -9.55 -0.97 10.13
N ALA A 37 -8.64 -0.19 10.71
CA ALA A 37 -8.95 0.98 11.52
C ALA A 37 -8.34 2.26 10.92
N GLY A 38 -8.60 3.41 11.58
CA GLY A 38 -8.05 4.70 11.18
C GLY A 38 -8.67 5.26 9.89
N ASP A 39 -7.99 6.23 9.29
CA ASP A 39 -8.47 6.90 8.09
C ASP A 39 -8.75 5.96 6.90
N PRO A 40 -7.93 4.89 6.64
CA PRO A 40 -8.27 3.93 5.60
C PRO A 40 -9.63 3.25 5.81
N ALA A 41 -10.03 3.00 7.06
CA ALA A 41 -11.37 2.44 7.36
C ALA A 41 -12.50 3.43 7.08
N ALA A 42 -12.34 4.69 7.45
CA ALA A 42 -13.31 5.74 7.16
C ALA A 42 -13.47 5.94 5.65
N ILE A 43 -12.37 5.91 4.90
CA ILE A 43 -12.37 5.96 3.43
C ILE A 43 -13.10 4.75 2.85
N ALA A 44 -12.84 3.53 3.35
CA ALA A 44 -13.53 2.33 2.90
C ALA A 44 -15.06 2.45 3.09
N GLN A 45 -15.51 2.89 4.26
CA GLN A 45 -16.94 3.10 4.55
C GLN A 45 -17.57 4.14 3.62
N PHE A 46 -16.89 5.25 3.39
CA PHE A 46 -17.33 6.28 2.45
C PHE A 46 -17.47 5.73 1.02
N LEU A 47 -16.46 5.02 0.53
CA LEU A 47 -16.46 4.46 -0.82
C LEU A 47 -17.55 3.39 -1.00
N LEU A 48 -17.77 2.54 0.00
CA LEU A 48 -18.85 1.55 -0.02
C LEU A 48 -20.25 2.18 -0.06
N ALA A 49 -20.42 3.36 0.55
CA ALA A 49 -21.68 4.09 0.58
C ALA A 49 -21.90 4.94 -0.68
N GLN A 50 -20.85 5.46 -1.31
CA GLN A 50 -20.95 6.48 -2.36
C GLN A 50 -20.54 6.00 -3.75
N THR A 51 -19.92 4.81 -3.88
CA THR A 51 -19.41 4.29 -5.15
C THR A 51 -19.66 2.79 -5.27
N ASP A 52 -19.46 2.25 -6.48
CA ASP A 52 -19.47 0.81 -6.74
C ASP A 52 -18.07 0.19 -6.79
N LEU A 53 -17.03 0.94 -6.44
CA LEU A 53 -15.66 0.46 -6.46
C LEU A 53 -15.46 -0.73 -5.51
N PRO A 54 -14.91 -1.85 -5.97
CA PRO A 54 -14.51 -2.95 -5.11
C PRO A 54 -13.38 -2.54 -4.15
N ILE A 55 -13.45 -3.04 -2.93
CA ILE A 55 -12.45 -2.83 -1.89
C ILE A 55 -11.62 -4.10 -1.72
N ILE A 56 -10.31 -3.93 -1.65
CA ILE A 56 -9.35 -4.98 -1.34
C ILE A 56 -8.63 -4.59 -0.06
N TRP A 57 -8.84 -5.31 1.03
CA TRP A 57 -8.07 -5.10 2.25
C TRP A 57 -6.80 -5.97 2.25
N ALA A 58 -5.67 -5.36 2.53
CA ALA A 58 -4.46 -6.08 2.90
C ALA A 58 -4.47 -6.34 4.41
N LEU A 59 -4.49 -7.62 4.82
CA LEU A 59 -4.51 -8.02 6.22
C LEU A 59 -3.52 -9.14 6.50
N ARG A 60 -3.00 -9.19 7.72
CA ARG A 60 -2.13 -10.29 8.19
C ARG A 60 -2.95 -11.53 8.49
N GLU A 61 -4.13 -11.36 9.05
CA GLU A 61 -5.08 -12.42 9.40
C GLU A 61 -6.30 -12.40 8.48
N PRO A 62 -6.95 -13.55 8.28
CA PRO A 62 -8.20 -13.63 7.53
C PRO A 62 -9.28 -12.75 8.16
N ALA A 63 -10.14 -12.16 7.33
CA ALA A 63 -11.30 -11.39 7.77
C ALA A 63 -12.51 -11.70 6.88
N PRO A 64 -13.73 -11.39 7.34
CA PRO A 64 -14.93 -11.54 6.54
C PRO A 64 -14.86 -10.78 5.22
N THR A 65 -15.39 -11.36 4.18
CA THR A 65 -15.49 -10.79 2.84
C THR A 65 -16.95 -10.62 2.43
N SER A 66 -17.19 -9.83 1.39
CA SER A 66 -18.50 -9.66 0.76
C SER A 66 -18.35 -9.55 -0.75
N ASP A 67 -19.43 -9.37 -1.49
CA ASP A 67 -19.39 -9.21 -2.95
C ASP A 67 -18.51 -8.03 -3.39
N ARG A 68 -18.37 -7.01 -2.54
CA ARG A 68 -17.59 -5.80 -2.82
C ARG A 68 -16.32 -5.67 -1.98
N VAL A 69 -16.11 -6.55 -1.00
CA VAL A 69 -14.94 -6.50 -0.10
C VAL A 69 -14.21 -7.82 -0.15
N SER A 70 -12.98 -7.79 -0.61
CA SER A 70 -12.06 -8.93 -0.62
C SER A 70 -10.84 -8.68 0.28
N VAL A 71 -10.14 -9.74 0.63
CA VAL A 71 -8.94 -9.67 1.48
C VAL A 71 -7.77 -10.36 0.80
N VAL A 72 -6.63 -9.72 0.83
CA VAL A 72 -5.34 -10.32 0.44
C VAL A 72 -4.44 -10.42 1.66
N ARG A 73 -3.73 -11.55 1.79
CA ARG A 73 -2.81 -11.73 2.89
C ARG A 73 -1.57 -10.86 2.70
N TYR A 74 -1.25 -10.04 3.70
CA TYR A 74 -0.10 -9.13 3.69
C TYR A 74 1.20 -9.84 3.30
N ARG A 75 1.97 -9.23 2.43
CA ARG A 75 3.24 -9.73 1.86
C ARG A 75 3.16 -11.07 1.14
N SER A 76 1.98 -11.56 0.79
CA SER A 76 1.82 -12.71 -0.10
C SER A 76 1.97 -12.35 -1.58
N ALA A 77 2.00 -13.33 -2.46
CA ALA A 77 1.99 -13.11 -3.90
C ALA A 77 0.73 -12.37 -4.37
N SER A 78 -0.44 -12.70 -3.79
CA SER A 78 -1.71 -11.99 -4.08
C SER A 78 -1.69 -10.53 -3.64
N TYR A 79 -1.08 -10.22 -2.49
CA TYR A 79 -0.88 -8.86 -2.02
C TYR A 79 -0.01 -8.04 -2.99
N PHE A 80 1.16 -8.56 -3.38
CA PHE A 80 2.05 -7.84 -4.30
C PHE A 80 1.45 -7.72 -5.71
N LYS A 81 0.68 -8.71 -6.15
CA LYS A 81 -0.08 -8.61 -7.39
C LYS A 81 -1.14 -7.51 -7.29
N ALA A 82 -1.95 -7.49 -6.23
CA ALA A 82 -2.94 -6.44 -6.00
C ALA A 82 -2.27 -5.06 -5.94
N LEU A 83 -1.16 -4.91 -5.22
CA LEU A 83 -0.40 -3.67 -5.14
C LEU A 83 0.10 -3.18 -6.52
N ALA A 84 0.47 -4.10 -7.42
CA ALA A 84 0.94 -3.78 -8.76
C ALA A 84 -0.19 -3.51 -9.77
N THR A 85 -1.42 -4.00 -9.50
CA THR A 85 -2.51 -3.98 -10.50
C THR A 85 -3.76 -3.21 -10.07
N THR A 86 -3.85 -2.74 -8.82
CA THR A 86 -5.00 -1.95 -8.37
C THR A 86 -4.78 -0.48 -8.65
N ARG A 87 -5.80 0.20 -9.20
CA ARG A 87 -5.70 1.61 -9.61
C ARG A 87 -5.56 2.56 -8.43
N TYR A 88 -6.32 2.35 -7.36
CA TYR A 88 -6.34 3.24 -6.21
C TYR A 88 -5.71 2.57 -5.00
N LEU A 89 -4.73 3.24 -4.40
CA LEU A 89 -3.96 2.72 -3.27
C LEU A 89 -4.12 3.67 -2.09
N VAL A 90 -4.44 3.14 -0.93
CA VAL A 90 -4.59 3.92 0.30
C VAL A 90 -3.87 3.21 1.44
N ASN A 91 -3.01 3.91 2.15
CA ASN A 91 -2.48 3.43 3.41
C ASN A 91 -2.20 4.58 4.39
N ASN A 92 -1.87 4.24 5.62
CA ASN A 92 -1.54 5.21 6.67
C ASN A 92 -0.13 5.02 7.24
N VAL A 93 0.70 4.17 6.62
CA VAL A 93 2.12 3.99 6.97
C VAL A 93 2.95 4.03 5.68
N THR A 94 3.52 2.92 5.24
CA THR A 94 4.25 2.79 3.98
C THR A 94 4.03 1.42 3.37
N PHE A 95 3.99 1.35 2.05
CA PHE A 95 4.06 0.06 1.35
C PHE A 95 5.49 -0.52 1.41
N PRO A 96 5.64 -1.85 1.31
CA PRO A 96 6.96 -2.50 1.38
C PRO A 96 7.93 -2.03 0.29
N PRO A 97 9.25 -2.18 0.48
CA PRO A 97 10.29 -1.72 -0.46
C PRO A 97 10.22 -2.30 -1.87
N LEU A 98 9.42 -3.36 -2.10
CA LEU A 98 9.17 -3.90 -3.43
C LEU A 98 8.16 -3.06 -4.23
N PHE A 99 7.39 -2.22 -3.55
CA PHE A 99 6.40 -1.35 -4.18
C PHE A 99 7.07 -0.34 -5.12
N THR A 100 6.52 -0.25 -6.31
CA THR A 100 6.84 0.82 -7.29
C THR A 100 5.51 1.27 -7.87
N LYS A 101 5.15 2.52 -7.61
CA LYS A 101 3.91 3.12 -8.12
C LYS A 101 4.01 3.28 -9.64
N ARG A 102 2.94 2.96 -10.34
CA ARG A 102 2.77 3.23 -11.77
C ARG A 102 2.20 4.65 -11.97
N ASP A 103 2.45 5.25 -13.11
CA ASP A 103 1.97 6.61 -13.44
C ASP A 103 0.44 6.69 -13.50
N ASP A 104 -0.21 5.57 -13.88
CA ASP A 104 -1.67 5.44 -13.98
C ASP A 104 -2.34 4.97 -12.68
N GLN A 105 -1.59 4.70 -11.61
CA GLN A 105 -2.10 4.49 -10.25
C GLN A 105 -2.29 5.82 -9.51
N ARG A 106 -3.21 5.86 -8.57
CA ARG A 106 -3.41 6.96 -7.61
C ARG A 106 -3.17 6.47 -6.21
N TYR A 107 -2.25 7.12 -5.51
CA TYR A 107 -1.83 6.74 -4.17
C TYR A 107 -2.11 7.87 -3.17
N LEU A 108 -2.97 7.58 -2.20
CA LEU A 108 -3.25 8.41 -1.04
C LEU A 108 -2.57 7.80 0.18
N ASN A 109 -1.67 8.54 0.80
CA ASN A 109 -1.16 8.23 2.13
C ASN A 109 -1.83 9.17 3.14
N THR A 110 -2.60 8.61 4.06
CA THR A 110 -3.31 9.41 5.07
C THR A 110 -2.45 9.72 6.27
N TRP A 111 -1.29 9.04 6.39
CA TRP A 111 -0.49 9.02 7.59
C TRP A 111 -1.31 8.58 8.82
N HIS A 112 -0.87 8.83 10.03
CA HIS A 112 -1.54 8.36 11.25
C HIS A 112 -1.35 9.32 12.45
N GLY A 113 -1.32 10.61 12.19
CA GLY A 113 -1.23 11.65 13.22
C GLY A 113 -0.19 12.72 12.90
N THR A 114 -0.15 13.75 13.75
CA THR A 114 0.86 14.82 13.64
C THR A 114 2.26 14.25 13.92
N PRO A 115 3.25 14.49 13.07
CA PRO A 115 4.62 14.05 13.31
C PRO A 115 5.20 14.78 14.54
N LEU A 116 5.36 14.07 15.65
CA LEU A 116 6.02 14.59 16.85
C LEU A 116 7.53 14.30 16.85
N LYS A 117 7.99 13.48 15.93
CA LYS A 117 9.40 13.07 15.78
C LYS A 117 9.89 13.43 14.39
N ARG A 118 11.19 13.58 14.25
CA ARG A 118 11.83 13.72 12.93
C ARG A 118 11.49 12.51 12.05
N MET A 119 11.19 12.75 10.78
CA MET A 119 10.78 11.75 9.83
C MET A 119 11.47 11.91 8.49
N GLY A 120 11.52 10.82 7.73
CA GLY A 120 12.11 10.86 6.40
C GLY A 120 13.54 11.40 6.43
N ARG A 121 13.84 12.43 5.65
CA ARG A 121 15.17 13.03 5.52
C ARG A 121 15.66 13.77 6.76
N ASP A 122 14.78 14.08 7.70
CA ASP A 122 15.13 14.77 8.95
C ASP A 122 15.62 13.81 10.05
N VAL A 123 15.62 12.51 9.79
CA VAL A 123 16.15 11.49 10.71
C VAL A 123 17.66 11.38 10.54
N ASP A 124 18.39 11.53 11.64
CA ASP A 124 19.84 11.31 11.64
C ASP A 124 20.13 9.81 11.41
N GLY A 125 21.04 9.51 10.48
CA GLY A 125 21.44 8.14 10.19
C GLY A 125 21.62 7.85 8.69
N PRO A 126 22.01 6.62 8.34
CA PRO A 126 22.21 6.25 6.94
C PRO A 126 20.88 6.24 6.16
N TYR A 127 20.91 6.81 4.97
CA TYR A 127 19.74 6.90 4.07
C TYR A 127 19.02 5.54 3.86
N SER A 128 19.74 4.42 3.90
CA SER A 128 19.17 3.08 3.76
C SER A 128 18.08 2.74 4.78
N GLN A 129 18.08 3.40 5.96
CA GLN A 129 17.05 3.18 6.99
C GLN A 129 15.75 3.92 6.70
N ILE A 130 15.84 5.05 6.00
CA ILE A 130 14.68 5.90 5.71
C ILE A 130 14.22 5.81 4.26
N ALA A 131 14.99 5.18 3.38
CA ALA A 131 14.78 5.15 1.94
C ALA A 131 13.35 4.72 1.54
N ASN A 132 12.80 3.72 2.22
CA ASN A 132 11.44 3.25 1.93
C ASN A 132 10.37 4.29 2.29
N THR A 133 10.52 4.97 3.41
CA THR A 133 9.60 6.03 3.83
C THR A 133 9.64 7.21 2.86
N VAL A 134 10.85 7.65 2.52
CA VAL A 134 11.05 8.73 1.54
C VAL A 134 10.43 8.36 0.20
N ALA A 135 10.71 7.16 -0.33
CA ALA A 135 10.17 6.70 -1.60
C ALA A 135 8.63 6.64 -1.61
N ASN A 136 8.01 6.19 -0.51
CA ASN A 136 6.55 6.17 -0.39
C ASN A 136 5.96 7.58 -0.40
N PHE A 137 6.53 8.50 0.36
CA PHE A 137 6.03 9.88 0.43
C PHE A 137 6.23 10.64 -0.88
N GLU A 138 7.38 10.46 -1.54
CA GLU A 138 7.67 11.11 -2.82
C GLU A 138 6.79 10.60 -3.96
N CYS A 139 6.34 9.34 -3.93
CA CYS A 139 5.49 8.78 -4.98
C CYS A 139 3.98 8.91 -4.67
N ALA A 140 3.59 9.31 -3.47
CA ALA A 140 2.18 9.55 -3.14
C ALA A 140 1.65 10.76 -3.93
N ASP A 141 0.46 10.60 -4.54
CA ASP A 141 -0.22 11.72 -5.21
C ASP A 141 -0.81 12.69 -4.18
N LEU A 142 -1.23 12.16 -3.03
CA LEU A 142 -1.73 12.92 -1.89
C LEU A 142 -1.13 12.35 -0.60
N LEU A 143 -0.59 13.24 0.23
CA LEU A 143 -0.14 12.95 1.58
C LEU A 143 -0.91 13.85 2.53
N LEU A 144 -1.73 13.27 3.41
CA LEU A 144 -2.44 14.02 4.43
C LEU A 144 -1.53 14.20 5.64
N SER A 145 -1.52 15.42 6.18
CA SER A 145 -0.94 15.72 7.48
C SER A 145 -2.01 16.37 8.34
N SER A 146 -2.23 15.83 9.51
CA SER A 146 -3.11 16.42 10.53
C SER A 146 -2.32 17.40 11.40
#